data_e4f3d46b2b1ddf5e331c9144a8d46146
#
_entry.id   e4f3d46b2b1ddf5e331c9144a8d46146
#
_cell.length_a   1.000
_cell.length_b   1.000
_cell.length_c   1.000
_cell.angle_alpha   90.00
_cell.angle_beta   90.00
_cell.angle_gamma   90.00
#
_symmetry.space_group_name_H-M   'P 1'
#
loop_
_entity.id
_entity.type
_entity.pdbx_description
1 polymer ?
#
loop_
_entity_poly.entity_id
_entity_poly.type
_entity_poly.pdbx_seq_one_letter_code
_entity_poly.pdbx_strand_id
1 'polypeptide(L)'
;MSPLIANLEKMLAAGRDTALLRFGLGSEYLKLKQPAEAAVHLRRAVELDPGYSAAWKLLGRALAEAGDAAGARKAYQEGIAHAEAKGDIQAAKEMRVFVRRLDKDAG
;
A
#
# COMPACT_ATOMS: atom_id res chain seq x y z
N MET A 1 -14.15 -6.06 -15.09
CA MET A 1 -13.85 -6.20 -13.65
C MET A 1 -13.39 -7.63 -13.36
N SER A 2 -12.38 -7.78 -12.53
CA SER A 2 -11.86 -9.08 -12.14
C SER A 2 -12.86 -9.84 -11.27
N PRO A 3 -13.10 -11.15 -11.51
CA PRO A 3 -13.92 -11.96 -10.60
C PRO A 3 -13.38 -11.97 -9.17
N LEU A 4 -12.06 -11.89 -9.01
CA LEU A 4 -11.44 -11.84 -7.68
C LEU A 4 -11.84 -10.55 -6.95
N ILE A 5 -11.82 -9.41 -7.61
CA ILE A 5 -12.28 -8.14 -7.00
C ILE A 5 -13.73 -8.25 -6.57
N ALA A 6 -14.60 -8.79 -7.42
CA ALA A 6 -16.01 -8.96 -7.07
C ALA A 6 -16.18 -9.81 -5.82
N ASN A 7 -15.43 -10.91 -5.70
CA ASN A 7 -15.48 -11.78 -4.54
C ASN A 7 -14.97 -11.08 -3.27
N LEU A 8 -13.86 -10.35 -3.38
CA LEU A 8 -13.29 -9.62 -2.25
C LEU A 8 -14.23 -8.50 -1.78
N GLU A 9 -14.86 -7.79 -2.71
CA GLU A 9 -15.84 -6.75 -2.40
C GLU A 9 -17.06 -7.34 -1.67
N LYS A 10 -17.50 -8.53 -2.07
CA LYS A 10 -18.58 -9.25 -1.39
C LYS A 10 -18.21 -9.57 0.06
N MET A 11 -17.00 -10.05 0.29
CA MET A 11 -16.52 -10.37 1.63
C MET A 11 -16.47 -9.11 2.49
N LEU A 12 -16.00 -8.00 1.92
CA LEU A 12 -15.96 -6.72 2.60
C LEU A 12 -17.37 -6.26 2.98
N ALA A 13 -18.33 -6.34 2.03
CA ALA A 13 -19.72 -5.99 2.27
C ALA A 13 -20.36 -6.84 3.35
N ALA A 14 -19.87 -8.07 3.53
CA ALA A 14 -20.33 -8.99 4.59
C ALA A 14 -19.68 -8.70 5.96
N GLY A 15 -18.92 -7.62 6.07
CA GLY A 15 -18.31 -7.20 7.33
C GLY A 15 -16.94 -7.77 7.61
N ARG A 16 -16.31 -8.42 6.64
CA ARG A 16 -14.96 -9.00 6.79
C ARG A 16 -13.87 -8.00 6.41
N ASP A 17 -13.76 -6.94 7.18
CA ASP A 17 -12.78 -5.88 6.92
C ASP A 17 -11.47 -6.20 7.65
N THR A 18 -10.61 -6.97 6.99
CA THR A 18 -9.29 -7.34 7.53
C THR A 18 -8.18 -6.70 6.70
N ALA A 19 -7.00 -6.57 7.30
CA ALA A 19 -5.84 -6.03 6.60
C ALA A 19 -5.49 -6.87 5.37
N LEU A 20 -5.56 -8.20 5.49
CA LEU A 20 -5.26 -9.11 4.38
C LEU A 20 -6.24 -8.92 3.22
N LEU A 21 -7.54 -8.80 3.51
CA LEU A 21 -8.56 -8.57 2.50
C LEU A 21 -8.33 -7.24 1.78
N ARG A 22 -8.07 -6.18 2.55
CA ARG A 22 -7.78 -4.86 1.99
C ARG A 22 -6.52 -4.85 1.15
N PHE A 23 -5.48 -5.58 1.60
CA PHE A 23 -4.26 -5.75 0.81
C PHE A 23 -4.56 -6.43 -0.52
N GLY A 24 -5.38 -7.49 -0.50
CA GLY A 24 -5.80 -8.20 -1.72
C GLY A 24 -6.52 -7.29 -2.70
N LEU A 25 -7.47 -6.48 -2.20
CA LEU A 25 -8.18 -5.51 -3.03
C LEU A 25 -7.23 -4.48 -3.63
N GLY A 26 -6.36 -3.91 -2.81
CA GLY A 26 -5.39 -2.93 -3.29
C GLY A 26 -4.48 -3.51 -4.37
N SER A 27 -4.00 -4.72 -4.15
CA SER A 27 -3.14 -5.41 -5.11
C SER A 27 -3.84 -5.63 -6.46
N GLU A 28 -5.11 -6.06 -6.42
CA GLU A 28 -5.87 -6.29 -7.66
C GLU A 28 -6.21 -4.99 -8.39
N TYR A 29 -6.55 -3.93 -7.68
CA TYR A 29 -6.79 -2.63 -8.31
C TYR A 29 -5.52 -2.07 -8.96
N LEU A 30 -4.34 -2.29 -8.38
CA LEU A 30 -3.09 -1.90 -9.02
C LEU A 30 -2.87 -2.65 -10.33
N LYS A 31 -3.17 -3.94 -10.36
CA LYS A 31 -3.07 -4.73 -11.60
C LYS A 31 -3.97 -4.19 -12.69
N LEU A 32 -5.13 -3.64 -12.32
CA LEU A 32 -6.08 -3.04 -13.27
C LEU A 32 -5.74 -1.59 -13.62
N LYS A 33 -4.59 -1.09 -13.17
CA LYS A 33 -4.18 0.30 -13.43
C LYS A 33 -5.16 1.31 -12.84
N GLN A 34 -5.68 1.01 -11.65
CA GLN A 34 -6.55 1.89 -10.89
C GLN A 34 -5.89 2.24 -9.55
N PRO A 35 -4.82 3.05 -9.57
CA PRO A 35 -4.00 3.28 -8.37
C PRO A 35 -4.71 4.10 -7.29
N ALA A 36 -5.60 5.01 -7.64
CA ALA A 36 -6.32 5.79 -6.65
C ALA A 36 -7.23 4.90 -5.79
N GLU A 37 -7.93 3.96 -6.42
CA GLU A 37 -8.77 3.00 -5.71
C GLU A 37 -7.93 2.02 -4.89
N ALA A 38 -6.81 1.58 -5.46
CA ALA A 38 -5.86 0.74 -4.73
C ALA A 38 -5.39 1.43 -3.44
N ALA A 39 -5.07 2.72 -3.51
CA ALA A 39 -4.60 3.47 -2.36
C ALA A 39 -5.63 3.52 -1.23
N VAL A 40 -6.91 3.63 -1.55
CA VAL A 40 -7.98 3.63 -0.54
C VAL A 40 -7.94 2.33 0.29
N HIS A 41 -7.88 1.19 -0.39
CA HIS A 41 -7.85 -0.11 0.28
C HIS A 41 -6.54 -0.35 1.03
N LEU A 42 -5.42 0.04 0.45
CA LEU A 42 -4.11 -0.15 1.07
C LEU A 42 -3.92 0.74 2.30
N ARG A 43 -4.48 1.95 2.29
CA ARG A 43 -4.48 2.82 3.47
C ARG A 43 -5.23 2.15 4.63
N ARG A 44 -6.38 1.56 4.32
CA ARG A 44 -7.14 0.84 5.34
C ARG A 44 -6.36 -0.38 5.86
N ALA A 45 -5.64 -1.07 4.97
CA ALA A 45 -4.83 -2.22 5.38
C ALA A 45 -3.79 -1.83 6.44
N VAL A 46 -3.07 -0.71 6.25
CA VAL A 46 -2.05 -0.28 7.20
C VAL A 46 -2.65 0.33 8.46
N GLU A 47 -3.87 0.84 8.38
CA GLU A 47 -4.59 1.27 9.59
C GLU A 47 -4.96 0.07 10.46
N LEU A 48 -5.42 -1.01 9.83
CA LEU A 48 -5.78 -2.24 10.53
C LEU A 48 -4.57 -3.00 11.05
N ASP A 49 -3.45 -2.94 10.33
CA ASP A 49 -2.21 -3.62 10.71
C ASP A 49 -1.00 -2.74 10.32
N PRO A 50 -0.58 -1.85 11.23
CA PRO A 50 0.56 -0.96 10.95
C PRO A 50 1.89 -1.68 10.70
N GLY A 51 2.01 -2.93 11.13
CA GLY A 51 3.21 -3.74 10.89
C GLY A 51 3.23 -4.46 9.54
N TYR A 52 2.22 -4.25 8.72
CA TYR A 52 2.10 -4.95 7.42
C TYR A 52 2.98 -4.28 6.38
N SER A 53 4.26 -4.64 6.36
CA SER A 53 5.27 -4.00 5.50
C SER A 53 4.91 -4.02 4.02
N ALA A 54 4.40 -5.15 3.52
CA ALA A 54 4.02 -5.25 2.11
C ALA A 54 2.91 -4.27 1.75
N ALA A 55 1.99 -4.00 2.68
CA ALA A 55 0.91 -3.03 2.45
C ALA A 55 1.44 -1.60 2.39
N TRP A 56 2.41 -1.25 3.23
CA TRP A 56 3.05 0.07 3.14
C TRP A 56 3.76 0.26 1.81
N LYS A 57 4.47 -0.78 1.32
CA LYS A 57 5.16 -0.72 0.03
C LYS A 57 4.17 -0.49 -1.11
N LEU A 58 3.07 -1.23 -1.12
CA LEU A 58 2.05 -1.07 -2.16
C LEU A 58 1.30 0.26 -2.04
N LEU A 59 1.04 0.74 -0.82
CA LEU A 59 0.41 2.04 -0.63
C LEU A 59 1.25 3.16 -1.22
N GLY A 60 2.55 3.16 -0.94
CA GLY A 60 3.46 4.14 -1.52
C GLY A 60 3.46 4.08 -3.04
N ARG A 61 3.53 2.87 -3.59
CA ARG A 61 3.48 2.67 -5.04
C ARG A 61 2.17 3.18 -5.64
N ALA A 62 1.05 2.84 -5.03
CA ALA A 62 -0.27 3.27 -5.53
C ALA A 62 -0.39 4.79 -5.53
N LEU A 63 0.06 5.44 -4.46
CA LEU A 63 0.02 6.90 -4.38
C LEU A 63 0.93 7.54 -5.44
N ALA A 64 2.12 7.00 -5.67
CA ALA A 64 3.02 7.49 -6.70
C ALA A 64 2.39 7.35 -8.09
N GLU A 65 1.80 6.19 -8.39
CA GLU A 65 1.14 5.95 -9.68
C GLU A 65 -0.11 6.83 -9.86
N ALA A 66 -0.76 7.20 -8.77
CA ALA A 66 -1.90 8.13 -8.80
C ALA A 66 -1.49 9.60 -8.91
N GLY A 67 -0.18 9.88 -8.94
CA GLY A 67 0.32 11.24 -9.07
C GLY A 67 0.52 11.98 -7.75
N ASP A 68 0.41 11.29 -6.62
CA ASP A 68 0.60 11.87 -5.29
C ASP A 68 1.98 11.48 -4.74
N ALA A 69 3.01 12.13 -5.25
CA ALA A 69 4.39 11.85 -4.84
C ALA A 69 4.64 12.17 -3.36
N ALA A 70 4.05 13.26 -2.86
CA ALA A 70 4.20 13.64 -1.46
C ALA A 70 3.55 12.60 -0.53
N GLY A 71 2.35 12.13 -0.89
CA GLY A 71 1.67 11.06 -0.14
C GLY A 71 2.44 9.75 -0.19
N ALA A 72 3.00 9.41 -1.35
CA ALA A 72 3.84 8.22 -1.51
C ALA A 72 5.05 8.26 -0.59
N ARG A 73 5.76 9.39 -0.58
CA ARG A 73 6.92 9.60 0.28
C ARG A 73 6.56 9.41 1.75
N LYS A 74 5.47 10.03 2.17
CA LYS A 74 5.00 9.92 3.56
C LYS A 74 4.65 8.47 3.92
N ALA A 75 3.96 7.75 3.03
CA ALA A 75 3.61 6.35 3.25
C ALA A 75 4.86 5.48 3.41
N TYR A 76 5.86 5.67 2.55
CA TYR A 76 7.11 4.93 2.67
C TYR A 76 7.85 5.27 3.97
N GLN A 77 7.87 6.53 4.37
CA GLN A 77 8.53 6.92 5.61
C GLN A 77 7.86 6.30 6.85
N GLU A 78 6.54 6.29 6.87
CA GLU A 78 5.78 5.62 7.95
C GLU A 78 6.04 4.12 7.92
N GLY A 79 6.04 3.52 6.72
CA GLY A 79 6.35 2.09 6.54
C GLY A 79 7.74 1.73 7.03
N ILE A 80 8.74 2.57 6.75
CA ILE A 80 10.11 2.37 7.23
C ILE A 80 10.13 2.34 8.77
N ALA A 81 9.47 3.30 9.41
CA ALA A 81 9.43 3.36 10.87
C ALA A 81 8.81 2.11 11.48
N HIS A 82 7.68 1.65 10.93
CA HIS A 82 7.02 0.44 11.42
C HIS A 82 7.85 -0.82 11.13
N ALA A 83 8.48 -0.90 9.96
CA ALA A 83 9.33 -2.03 9.62
C ALA A 83 10.54 -2.13 10.55
N GLU A 84 11.20 -1.00 10.83
CA GLU A 84 12.32 -0.96 11.76
C GLU A 84 11.90 -1.35 13.17
N ALA A 85 10.76 -0.87 13.62
CA ALA A 85 10.26 -1.17 14.97
C ALA A 85 10.03 -2.66 15.19
N LYS A 86 9.64 -3.39 14.15
CA LYS A 86 9.41 -4.84 14.26
C LYS A 86 10.59 -5.68 13.77
N GLY A 87 11.69 -5.03 13.35
CA GLY A 87 12.89 -5.74 12.89
C GLY A 87 12.85 -6.21 11.46
N ASP A 88 11.91 -5.72 10.64
CA ASP A 88 11.83 -6.05 9.22
C ASP A 88 12.80 -5.17 8.43
N ILE A 89 14.08 -5.48 8.55
CA ILE A 89 15.16 -4.66 7.99
C ILE A 89 15.11 -4.63 6.46
N GLN A 90 14.75 -5.75 5.83
CA GLN A 90 14.66 -5.84 4.38
C GLN A 90 13.60 -4.88 3.81
N ALA A 91 12.41 -4.88 4.41
CA ALA A 91 11.35 -3.98 3.97
C ALA A 91 11.75 -2.52 4.15
N ALA A 92 12.41 -2.17 5.26
CA ALA A 92 12.89 -0.81 5.50
C ALA A 92 13.89 -0.38 4.43
N LYS A 93 14.83 -1.25 4.07
CA LYS A 93 15.81 -0.96 3.02
C LYS A 93 15.13 -0.74 1.67
N GLU A 94 14.18 -1.57 1.30
CA GLU A 94 13.45 -1.44 0.04
C GLU A 94 12.70 -0.11 -0.02
N MET A 95 12.02 0.26 1.04
CA MET A 95 11.26 1.51 1.07
C MET A 95 12.19 2.75 1.04
N ARG A 96 13.38 2.67 1.64
CA ARG A 96 14.36 3.76 1.52
C ARG A 96 14.80 3.96 0.07
N VAL A 97 14.96 2.87 -0.68
CA VAL A 97 15.27 2.97 -2.12
C VAL A 97 14.14 3.68 -2.86
N PHE A 98 12.89 3.34 -2.55
CA PHE A 98 11.73 3.97 -3.19
C PHE A 98 11.65 5.47 -2.87
N VAL A 99 11.94 5.87 -1.64
CA VAL A 99 11.99 7.30 -1.27
C VAL A 99 13.06 8.02 -2.09
N ARG A 100 14.25 7.44 -2.23
CA ARG A 100 15.31 8.05 -3.02
C ARG A 100 14.91 8.23 -4.48
N ARG A 101 14.20 7.26 -5.05
CA ARG A 101 13.68 7.36 -6.43
C ARG A 101 12.69 8.50 -6.57
N LEU A 102 11.77 8.65 -5.61
CA LEU A 102 10.82 9.76 -5.59
C LEU A 102 11.54 11.10 -5.52
N ASP A 103 12.55 11.23 -4.66
CA ASP A 103 13.32 12.45 -4.51
C ASP A 103 14.07 12.80 -5.78
N LYS A 104 14.66 11.81 -6.44
CA LYS A 104 15.37 11.98 -7.70
C LYS A 104 14.44 12.44 -8.81
N ASP A 105 13.24 11.83 -8.90
CA ASP A 105 12.26 12.17 -9.94
C ASP A 105 11.68 13.57 -9.71
N ALA A 106 11.58 14.02 -8.47
CA ALA A 106 11.06 15.34 -8.13
C ALA A 106 12.08 16.45 -8.36
N GLY A 107 13.36 16.08 -8.35
CA GLY A 107 14.46 17.02 -8.51
C GLY A 107 14.95 17.10 -9.91
#